data_86118855b5fc9004487ab74870f558bb
#
_entry.id   86118855b5fc9004487ab74870f558bb
#
_cell.length_a   1.000
_cell.length_b   1.000
_cell.length_c   1.000
_cell.angle_alpha   90.00
_cell.angle_beta   90.00
_cell.angle_gamma   90.00
#
_symmetry.space_group_name_H-M   'P 1'
#
loop_
_entity.id
_entity.type
_entity.pdbx_description
1 polymer ?
#
loop_
_entity_poly.entity_id
_entity_poly.type
_entity_poly.pdbx_seq_one_letter_code
_entity_poly.pdbx_strand_id
1 'polypeptide(L)'
;LASSAASDVYKRQHYVPHDMTGLIELYGGADKYIERLNANFEKSEPYGFFRSNKTKEGNWTDYGNQPGTGMAHLFNYAGAPWLTQKWVRKVKAAYSDVTPYGGYRDDEDQGQMGALGVLMAIGLFEVDGGCAEKPFYEITSPLFDKVTIHLDNRYYPGKTFQIITVGNSADNMYIQRASFNGKKWNKCWFYHEDFIKGGTLELQLGTTPNKKWGIEEFPPSSVSSDKD
;
A
#
# COMPACT_ATOMS: atom_id res chain seq x y z
N LEU A 1 -1.12 -4.25 33.83
CA LEU A 1 -1.22 -4.51 32.40
C LEU A 1 -2.02 -3.39 31.77
N ALA A 2 -1.34 -2.29 31.44
CA ALA A 2 -1.95 -1.37 30.47
C ALA A 2 -2.20 -2.20 29.22
N SER A 3 -3.48 -2.49 28.95
CA SER A 3 -3.88 -3.24 27.77
C SER A 3 -3.35 -2.50 26.55
N SER A 4 -2.45 -3.09 25.80
CA SER A 4 -2.06 -2.62 24.47
C SER A 4 -3.30 -2.34 23.61
N ALA A 5 -4.42 -3.00 23.90
CA ALA A 5 -5.71 -2.77 23.26
C ALA A 5 -6.27 -1.35 23.46
N ALA A 6 -6.08 -0.73 24.61
CA ALA A 6 -6.66 0.61 24.87
C ALA A 6 -5.84 1.74 24.21
N SER A 7 -4.54 1.58 24.05
CA SER A 7 -3.70 2.55 23.33
C SER A 7 -3.85 2.45 21.81
N ASP A 8 -4.43 1.35 21.30
CA ASP A 8 -4.44 0.99 19.89
C ASP A 8 -5.79 1.20 19.19
N VAL A 9 -6.81 1.73 19.88
CA VAL A 9 -8.13 1.96 19.27
C VAL A 9 -8.01 2.80 17.99
N TYR A 10 -7.23 3.87 18.00
CA TYR A 10 -7.02 4.71 16.81
C TYR A 10 -6.24 4.00 15.70
N LYS A 11 -5.34 3.09 16.03
CA LYS A 11 -4.53 2.33 15.08
C LYS A 11 -5.32 1.20 14.42
N ARG A 12 -6.22 0.56 15.19
CA ARG A 12 -6.99 -0.60 14.75
C ARG A 12 -8.34 -0.26 14.14
N GLN A 13 -8.79 0.99 14.21
CA GLN A 13 -10.08 1.41 13.64
C GLN A 13 -10.19 1.19 12.12
N HIS A 14 -9.06 1.00 11.42
CA HIS A 14 -8.99 0.72 9.98
C HIS A 14 -8.56 -0.72 9.67
N TYR A 15 -8.31 -1.56 10.70
CA TYR A 15 -7.76 -2.89 10.50
C TYR A 15 -8.87 -3.95 10.35
N VAL A 16 -9.46 -3.98 9.16
CA VAL A 16 -10.44 -4.99 8.72
C VAL A 16 -10.05 -5.46 7.31
N PRO A 17 -8.86 -6.10 7.16
CA PRO A 17 -8.28 -6.38 5.83
C PRO A 17 -9.15 -7.29 4.97
N HIS A 18 -9.98 -8.12 5.57
CA HIS A 18 -10.87 -9.04 4.88
C HIS A 18 -12.16 -8.38 4.35
N ASP A 19 -12.61 -7.25 4.93
CA ASP A 19 -13.86 -6.59 4.54
C ASP A 19 -13.73 -5.06 4.51
N MET A 20 -12.99 -4.59 3.54
CA MET A 20 -12.81 -3.16 3.34
C MET A 20 -14.08 -2.46 2.85
N THR A 21 -14.90 -3.16 2.06
CA THR A 21 -16.18 -2.61 1.59
C THR A 21 -17.12 -2.33 2.74
N GLY A 22 -17.33 -3.29 3.65
CA GLY A 22 -18.16 -3.09 4.84
C GLY A 22 -17.61 -2.01 5.76
N LEU A 23 -16.29 -1.93 5.95
CA LEU A 23 -15.68 -0.87 6.73
C LEU A 23 -15.98 0.52 6.14
N ILE A 24 -15.81 0.69 4.84
CA ILE A 24 -16.10 1.96 4.15
C ILE A 24 -17.58 2.35 4.28
N GLU A 25 -18.49 1.39 4.18
CA GLU A 25 -19.92 1.62 4.40
C GLU A 25 -20.22 2.08 5.83
N LEU A 26 -19.60 1.47 6.84
CA LEU A 26 -19.74 1.88 8.25
C LEU A 26 -19.26 3.31 8.52
N TYR A 27 -18.25 3.79 7.77
CA TYR A 27 -17.82 5.19 7.83
C TYR A 27 -18.79 6.16 7.14
N GLY A 28 -19.81 5.66 6.44
CA GLY A 28 -20.80 6.44 5.71
C GLY A 28 -20.39 6.74 4.27
N GLY A 29 -19.60 5.84 3.67
CA GLY A 29 -19.20 5.83 2.26
C GLY A 29 -17.80 6.34 2.00
N ALA A 30 -17.38 6.18 0.75
CA ALA A 30 -16.00 6.39 0.31
C ALA A 30 -15.47 7.80 0.61
N ASP A 31 -16.23 8.85 0.34
CA ASP A 31 -15.77 10.23 0.55
C ASP A 31 -15.42 10.50 2.02
N LYS A 32 -16.29 10.10 2.94
CA LYS A 32 -16.05 10.28 4.38
C LYS A 32 -14.90 9.43 4.88
N TYR A 33 -14.77 8.21 4.35
CA TYR A 33 -13.65 7.34 4.66
C TYR A 33 -12.32 7.93 4.21
N ILE A 34 -12.25 8.39 2.95
CA ILE A 34 -11.07 9.06 2.37
C ILE A 34 -10.69 10.29 3.21
N GLU A 35 -11.65 11.15 3.52
CA GLU A 35 -11.42 12.35 4.34
C GLU A 35 -10.82 11.97 5.70
N ARG A 36 -11.43 11.02 6.39
CA ARG A 36 -10.98 10.56 7.72
C ARG A 36 -9.59 9.95 7.67
N LEU A 37 -9.36 9.03 6.75
CA LEU A 37 -8.07 8.35 6.62
C LEU A 37 -6.97 9.33 6.21
N ASN A 38 -7.24 10.22 5.24
CA ASN A 38 -6.27 11.22 4.80
C ASN A 38 -5.91 12.21 5.92
N ALA A 39 -6.88 12.64 6.72
CA ALA A 39 -6.62 13.48 7.89
C ALA A 39 -5.69 12.79 8.92
N ASN A 40 -5.79 11.47 9.08
CA ASN A 40 -4.87 10.72 9.94
C ASN A 40 -3.43 10.76 9.40
N PHE A 41 -3.24 10.61 8.09
CA PHE A 41 -1.92 10.72 7.46
C PHE A 41 -1.35 12.14 7.57
N GLU A 42 -2.15 13.16 7.26
CA GLU A 42 -1.73 14.56 7.35
C GLU A 42 -1.30 14.95 8.77
N LYS A 43 -2.01 14.48 9.79
CA LYS A 43 -1.64 14.70 11.19
C LYS A 43 -0.37 13.94 11.59
N SER A 44 -0.13 12.76 11.00
CA SER A 44 1.04 11.93 11.33
C SER A 44 2.30 12.32 10.55
N GLU A 45 2.17 13.01 9.42
CA GLU A 45 3.30 13.40 8.57
C GLU A 45 4.39 14.18 9.30
N PRO A 46 4.09 15.21 10.14
CA PRO A 46 5.11 15.94 10.88
C PRO A 46 5.91 15.08 11.87
N TYR A 47 5.37 13.92 12.25
CA TYR A 47 5.98 12.97 13.19
C TYR A 47 6.62 11.77 12.49
N GLY A 48 6.61 11.73 11.15
CA GLY A 48 7.23 10.70 10.34
C GLY A 48 6.50 9.37 10.36
N PHE A 49 5.20 9.34 10.65
CA PHE A 49 4.32 8.14 10.62
C PHE A 49 4.66 7.01 11.59
N PHE A 50 5.54 7.24 12.55
CA PHE A 50 5.95 6.25 13.53
C PHE A 50 5.67 6.75 14.95
N ARG A 51 5.50 5.80 15.88
CA ARG A 51 5.32 6.11 17.28
C ARG A 51 6.50 6.94 17.80
N SER A 52 6.21 8.11 18.34
CA SER A 52 7.17 8.93 19.05
C SER A 52 6.84 8.90 20.53
N ASN A 53 7.81 8.56 21.37
CA ASN A 53 7.67 8.69 22.83
C ASN A 53 7.44 10.15 23.29
N LYS A 54 7.58 11.11 22.37
CA LYS A 54 7.42 12.55 22.64
C LYS A 54 6.01 13.07 22.40
N THR A 55 5.12 12.29 21.74
CA THR A 55 3.78 12.75 21.40
C THR A 55 2.74 11.77 21.89
N LYS A 56 2.16 12.03 23.06
CA LYS A 56 1.01 11.27 23.58
C LYS A 56 -0.26 11.41 22.70
N GLU A 57 -0.28 12.37 21.78
CA GLU A 57 -1.44 12.74 20.98
C GLU A 57 -1.33 12.42 19.48
N GLY A 58 -0.20 11.93 18.97
CA GLY A 58 0.11 11.99 17.54
C GLY A 58 0.10 10.68 16.75
N ASN A 59 -0.42 9.59 17.29
CA ASN A 59 -0.34 8.30 16.59
C ASN A 59 -1.62 7.96 15.82
N TRP A 60 -1.99 8.78 14.85
CA TRP A 60 -3.13 8.48 13.96
C TRP A 60 -2.78 7.41 12.91
N THR A 61 -1.54 7.41 12.40
CA THR A 61 -0.95 6.31 11.64
C THR A 61 0.34 5.89 12.33
N ASP A 62 0.56 4.59 12.49
CA ASP A 62 1.76 4.06 13.12
C ASP A 62 2.29 2.87 12.30
N TYR A 63 3.30 3.14 11.51
CA TYR A 63 3.95 2.13 10.66
C TYR A 63 4.97 1.26 11.41
N GLY A 64 5.25 1.56 12.65
CA GLY A 64 5.99 0.70 13.56
C GLY A 64 5.10 -0.35 14.26
N ASN A 65 3.79 -0.40 13.94
CA ASN A 65 2.87 -1.37 14.52
C ASN A 65 2.08 -2.07 13.41
N GLN A 66 1.97 -3.39 13.45
CA GLN A 66 1.42 -4.24 12.41
C GLN A 66 0.06 -3.79 11.86
N PRO A 67 -0.93 -3.38 12.68
CA PRO A 67 -2.21 -2.90 12.16
C PRO A 67 -2.10 -1.62 11.32
N GLY A 68 -0.99 -0.88 11.44
CA GLY A 68 -0.76 0.36 10.69
C GLY A 68 -0.08 0.17 9.34
N THR A 69 0.61 -0.96 9.13
CA THR A 69 1.49 -1.15 7.95
C THR A 69 0.77 -1.13 6.60
N GLY A 70 -0.51 -1.52 6.57
CA GLY A 70 -1.35 -1.51 5.38
C GLY A 70 -2.16 -0.22 5.17
N MET A 71 -2.15 0.73 6.11
CA MET A 71 -3.13 1.85 6.11
C MET A 71 -3.10 2.71 4.84
N ALA A 72 -1.93 2.96 4.23
CA ALA A 72 -1.85 3.74 3.00
C ALA A 72 -2.51 3.05 1.79
N HIS A 73 -2.65 1.74 1.84
CA HIS A 73 -3.24 0.95 0.75
C HIS A 73 -4.78 0.97 0.76
N LEU A 74 -5.39 1.30 1.91
CA LEU A 74 -6.83 1.30 2.08
C LEU A 74 -7.55 2.34 1.20
N PHE A 75 -6.86 3.36 0.72
CA PHE A 75 -7.41 4.30 -0.25
C PHE A 75 -7.73 3.66 -1.60
N ASN A 76 -7.07 2.54 -1.96
CA ASN A 76 -7.37 1.80 -3.18
C ASN A 76 -8.81 1.27 -3.18
N TYR A 77 -9.30 0.82 -2.02
CA TYR A 77 -10.65 0.29 -1.84
C TYR A 77 -11.73 1.38 -1.83
N ALA A 78 -11.33 2.61 -1.53
CA ALA A 78 -12.22 3.76 -1.50
C ALA A 78 -12.20 4.58 -2.81
N GLY A 79 -11.47 4.14 -3.84
CA GLY A 79 -11.41 4.84 -5.13
C GLY A 79 -10.46 6.03 -5.17
N ALA A 80 -9.48 6.08 -4.27
CA ALA A 80 -8.48 7.13 -4.23
C ALA A 80 -7.02 6.60 -4.32
N PRO A 81 -6.67 5.77 -5.33
CA PRO A 81 -5.34 5.16 -5.44
C PRO A 81 -4.21 6.20 -5.55
N TRP A 82 -4.49 7.41 -5.96
CA TRP A 82 -3.53 8.51 -5.97
C TRP A 82 -3.08 8.91 -4.54
N LEU A 83 -3.93 8.74 -3.52
CA LEU A 83 -3.55 8.91 -2.12
C LEU A 83 -2.68 7.76 -1.62
N THR A 84 -2.96 6.53 -2.02
CA THR A 84 -2.05 5.39 -1.77
C THR A 84 -0.65 5.70 -2.29
N GLN A 85 -0.52 6.15 -3.54
CA GLN A 85 0.76 6.49 -4.16
C GLN A 85 1.50 7.59 -3.38
N LYS A 86 0.79 8.65 -2.99
CA LYS A 86 1.33 9.75 -2.18
C LYS A 86 1.86 9.24 -0.84
N TRP A 87 1.02 8.54 -0.10
CA TRP A 87 1.35 8.21 1.28
C TRP A 87 2.36 7.08 1.39
N VAL A 88 2.33 6.08 0.52
CA VAL A 88 3.37 5.03 0.48
C VAL A 88 4.74 5.65 0.21
N ARG A 89 4.86 6.58 -0.73
CA ARG A 89 6.13 7.28 -1.00
C ARG A 89 6.61 8.08 0.21
N LYS A 90 5.72 8.83 0.87
CA LYS A 90 6.07 9.64 2.04
C LYS A 90 6.43 8.79 3.25
N VAL A 91 5.68 7.72 3.52
CA VAL A 91 6.00 6.76 4.57
C VAL A 91 7.36 6.12 4.29
N LYS A 92 7.60 5.63 3.07
CA LYS A 92 8.86 4.99 2.72
C LYS A 92 10.05 5.94 2.88
N ALA A 93 9.90 7.21 2.55
CA ALA A 93 10.96 8.21 2.75
C ALA A 93 11.29 8.43 4.24
N ALA A 94 10.29 8.26 5.13
CA ALA A 94 10.47 8.39 6.58
C ALA A 94 10.85 7.07 7.28
N TYR A 95 10.82 5.94 6.56
CA TYR A 95 10.82 4.59 7.11
C TYR A 95 12.15 4.16 7.70
N SER A 96 13.24 4.44 7.01
CA SER A 96 14.59 4.07 7.45
C SER A 96 15.62 4.99 6.81
N ASP A 97 16.77 5.13 7.44
CA ASP A 97 17.92 5.81 6.88
C ASP A 97 19.14 4.89 6.83
N VAL A 98 20.20 5.36 6.18
CA VAL A 98 21.44 4.59 5.97
C VAL A 98 22.49 4.81 7.06
N THR A 99 22.14 5.54 8.12
CA THR A 99 23.09 5.78 9.22
C THR A 99 23.14 4.60 10.19
N PRO A 100 24.24 4.42 10.92
CA PRO A 100 24.33 3.39 11.94
C PRO A 100 23.28 3.50 13.07
N TYR A 101 22.66 4.65 13.21
CA TYR A 101 21.66 4.95 14.23
C TYR A 101 20.24 5.02 13.67
N GLY A 102 20.08 4.97 12.36
CA GLY A 102 18.82 5.14 11.64
C GLY A 102 18.03 3.86 11.57
N GLY A 103 18.52 2.85 10.93
CA GLY A 103 17.83 1.57 10.76
C GLY A 103 16.33 1.69 10.59
N TYR A 104 15.56 0.81 11.19
CA TYR A 104 14.12 0.95 11.37
C TYR A 104 13.81 1.83 12.60
N ARG A 105 12.74 2.63 12.51
CA ARG A 105 12.39 3.59 13.57
C ARG A 105 11.71 2.97 14.78
N ASP A 106 11.30 1.71 14.68
CA ASP A 106 10.70 0.88 15.72
C ASP A 106 11.29 -0.52 15.65
N ASP A 107 10.71 -1.50 16.33
CA ASP A 107 11.17 -2.89 16.32
C ASP A 107 11.11 -3.48 14.89
N GLU A 108 12.03 -4.40 14.58
CA GLU A 108 12.13 -5.02 13.24
C GLU A 108 11.05 -6.09 13.00
N ASP A 109 10.51 -6.67 14.08
CA ASP A 109 9.40 -7.62 14.07
C ASP A 109 9.64 -8.88 13.23
N GLN A 110 10.80 -9.50 13.40
CA GLN A 110 11.14 -10.80 12.80
C GLN A 110 11.08 -10.82 11.26
N GLY A 111 11.53 -9.76 10.60
CA GLY A 111 11.57 -9.63 9.16
C GLY A 111 10.41 -8.83 8.56
N GLN A 112 9.39 -8.50 9.34
CA GLN A 112 8.22 -7.77 8.84
C GLN A 112 8.60 -6.39 8.33
N MET A 113 9.39 -5.65 9.06
CA MET A 113 9.76 -4.27 8.69
C MET A 113 10.66 -4.28 7.45
N GLY A 114 11.58 -5.25 7.33
CA GLY A 114 12.37 -5.46 6.12
C GLY A 114 11.49 -5.75 4.90
N ALA A 115 10.56 -6.69 5.03
CA ALA A 115 9.64 -7.06 3.96
C ALA A 115 8.75 -5.89 3.53
N LEU A 116 8.16 -5.15 4.48
CA LEU A 116 7.36 -3.96 4.21
C LEU A 116 8.18 -2.89 3.47
N GLY A 117 9.43 -2.65 3.92
CA GLY A 117 10.33 -1.71 3.28
C GLY A 117 10.61 -2.06 1.81
N VAL A 118 10.77 -3.36 1.50
CA VAL A 118 10.95 -3.86 0.13
C VAL A 118 9.67 -3.69 -0.68
N LEU A 119 8.51 -4.11 -0.16
CA LEU A 119 7.23 -4.02 -0.85
C LEU A 119 6.89 -2.56 -1.20
N MET A 120 7.03 -1.62 -0.26
CA MET A 120 6.86 -0.20 -0.54
C MET A 120 7.82 0.31 -1.62
N ALA A 121 9.08 -0.16 -1.62
CA ALA A 121 10.09 0.28 -2.59
C ALA A 121 9.83 -0.24 -4.00
N ILE A 122 9.33 -1.47 -4.15
CA ILE A 122 8.99 -2.06 -5.45
C ILE A 122 7.60 -1.68 -5.94
N GLY A 123 6.77 -1.11 -5.08
CA GLY A 123 5.43 -0.63 -5.43
C GLY A 123 4.35 -1.70 -5.46
N LEU A 124 4.49 -2.76 -4.69
CA LEU A 124 3.49 -3.82 -4.52
C LEU A 124 3.13 -3.99 -3.05
N PHE A 125 1.91 -4.44 -2.77
CA PHE A 125 1.47 -4.79 -1.43
C PHE A 125 0.27 -5.74 -1.46
N GLU A 126 -0.02 -6.39 -0.34
CA GLU A 126 -1.24 -7.16 -0.08
C GLU A 126 -1.76 -6.81 1.31
N VAL A 127 -2.94 -6.20 1.39
CA VAL A 127 -3.54 -5.77 2.67
C VAL A 127 -3.95 -6.96 3.54
N ASP A 128 -4.39 -8.05 2.92
CA ASP A 128 -4.81 -9.28 3.59
C ASP A 128 -3.67 -10.29 3.82
N GLY A 129 -2.43 -9.92 3.44
CA GLY A 129 -1.25 -10.78 3.61
C GLY A 129 -1.27 -12.04 2.76
N GLY A 130 -1.99 -12.04 1.63
CA GLY A 130 -2.11 -13.18 0.73
C GLY A 130 -3.05 -14.28 1.21
N CYS A 131 -3.94 -13.96 2.15
CA CYS A 131 -4.89 -14.93 2.73
C CYS A 131 -6.19 -15.05 1.94
N ALA A 132 -6.40 -14.26 0.88
CA ALA A 132 -7.55 -14.39 0.02
C ALA A 132 -7.56 -15.73 -0.74
N GLU A 133 -8.73 -16.23 -1.09
CA GLU A 133 -8.89 -17.43 -1.94
C GLU A 133 -8.14 -17.27 -3.27
N LYS A 134 -8.15 -16.04 -3.82
CA LYS A 134 -7.34 -15.63 -4.97
C LYS A 134 -6.45 -14.46 -4.55
N PRO A 135 -5.22 -14.72 -4.11
CA PRO A 135 -4.29 -13.66 -3.72
C PRO A 135 -4.06 -12.65 -4.84
N PHE A 136 -3.88 -11.39 -4.47
CA PHE A 136 -3.68 -10.29 -5.42
C PHE A 136 -2.67 -9.28 -4.86
N TYR A 137 -2.06 -8.50 -5.76
CA TYR A 137 -1.18 -7.40 -5.39
C TYR A 137 -1.81 -6.07 -5.71
N GLU A 138 -1.74 -5.16 -4.78
CA GLU A 138 -2.03 -3.75 -5.00
C GLU A 138 -0.83 -3.06 -5.63
N ILE A 139 -1.09 -2.14 -6.57
CA ILE A 139 -0.09 -1.36 -7.29
C ILE A 139 0.04 0.00 -6.63
N THR A 140 1.26 0.36 -6.29
CA THR A 140 1.60 1.69 -5.77
C THR A 140 2.69 2.35 -6.61
N SER A 141 3.35 3.37 -6.10
CA SER A 141 4.39 4.11 -6.82
C SER A 141 5.79 3.57 -6.47
N PRO A 142 6.45 2.78 -7.34
CA PRO A 142 7.79 2.26 -7.08
C PRO A 142 8.83 3.36 -6.92
N LEU A 143 9.91 3.08 -6.18
CA LEU A 143 11.07 3.98 -6.05
C LEU A 143 12.09 3.84 -7.19
N PHE A 144 12.05 2.73 -7.92
CA PHE A 144 13.03 2.37 -8.91
C PHE A 144 12.49 2.54 -10.33
N ASP A 145 13.36 2.90 -11.28
CA ASP A 145 13.00 2.93 -12.69
C ASP A 145 12.70 1.54 -13.25
N LYS A 146 13.38 0.53 -12.70
CA LYS A 146 13.15 -0.86 -13.06
C LYS A 146 13.35 -1.80 -11.88
N VAL A 147 12.38 -2.69 -11.68
CA VAL A 147 12.50 -3.85 -10.79
C VAL A 147 12.38 -5.11 -11.63
N THR A 148 13.24 -6.09 -11.39
CA THR A 148 13.13 -7.42 -11.99
C THR A 148 13.07 -8.47 -10.91
N ILE A 149 11.99 -9.23 -10.88
CA ILE A 149 11.76 -10.32 -9.94
C ILE A 149 11.95 -11.63 -10.70
N HIS A 150 12.95 -12.40 -10.29
CA HIS A 150 13.21 -13.73 -10.85
C HIS A 150 12.32 -14.75 -10.17
N LEU A 151 11.49 -15.42 -10.94
CA LEU A 151 10.59 -16.45 -10.46
C LEU A 151 11.28 -17.80 -10.44
N ASP A 152 11.10 -18.58 -9.38
CA ASP A 152 11.66 -19.91 -9.29
C ASP A 152 10.83 -20.88 -10.15
N ASN A 153 11.40 -21.33 -11.25
CA ASN A 153 10.73 -22.22 -12.19
C ASN A 153 10.42 -23.64 -11.66
N ARG A 154 10.87 -23.96 -10.45
CA ARG A 154 10.43 -25.19 -9.75
C ARG A 154 8.99 -25.07 -9.27
N TYR A 155 8.48 -23.85 -9.04
CA TYR A 155 7.17 -23.57 -8.49
C TYR A 155 6.28 -22.79 -9.45
N TYR A 156 6.87 -21.95 -10.31
CA TYR A 156 6.14 -20.99 -11.13
C TYR A 156 6.39 -21.17 -12.62
N PRO A 157 5.38 -21.01 -13.49
CA PRO A 157 5.53 -21.17 -14.94
C PRO A 157 6.33 -20.04 -15.59
N GLY A 158 6.28 -18.83 -15.03
CA GLY A 158 7.00 -17.65 -15.53
C GLY A 158 8.45 -17.64 -15.12
N LYS A 159 9.29 -16.87 -15.85
CA LYS A 159 10.72 -16.70 -15.54
C LYS A 159 11.01 -15.42 -14.78
N THR A 160 10.40 -14.31 -15.20
CA THR A 160 10.60 -12.99 -14.62
C THR A 160 9.32 -12.19 -14.64
N PHE A 161 9.13 -11.39 -13.60
CA PHE A 161 8.16 -10.31 -13.58
C PHE A 161 8.91 -8.99 -13.47
N GLN A 162 8.58 -8.02 -14.32
CA GLN A 162 9.24 -6.71 -14.34
C GLN A 162 8.26 -5.61 -13.99
N ILE A 163 8.71 -4.65 -13.19
CA ILE A 163 8.02 -3.38 -12.99
C ILE A 163 8.91 -2.30 -13.59
N ILE A 164 8.38 -1.55 -14.54
CA ILE A 164 9.09 -0.49 -15.24
C ILE A 164 8.37 0.82 -14.98
N THR A 165 9.08 1.84 -14.55
CA THR A 165 8.53 3.18 -14.38
C THR A 165 9.14 4.14 -15.39
N VAL A 166 8.30 5.00 -15.96
CA VAL A 166 8.71 6.04 -16.90
C VAL A 166 8.47 7.40 -16.23
N GLY A 167 9.51 8.22 -16.21
CA GLY A 167 9.45 9.55 -15.58
C GLY A 167 9.52 9.53 -14.06
N ASN A 168 10.09 8.49 -13.46
CA ASN A 168 10.21 8.38 -12.00
C ASN A 168 11.15 9.45 -11.42
N SER A 169 10.72 10.07 -10.34
CA SER A 169 11.53 10.97 -9.52
C SER A 169 10.92 11.11 -8.13
N ALA A 170 11.54 11.89 -7.24
CA ALA A 170 10.99 12.20 -5.93
C ALA A 170 9.62 12.88 -6.03
N ASP A 171 9.42 13.75 -7.04
CA ASP A 171 8.19 14.52 -7.24
C ASP A 171 7.17 13.80 -8.14
N ASN A 172 7.65 12.95 -9.06
CA ASN A 172 6.81 12.20 -9.98
C ASN A 172 6.36 10.88 -9.33
N MET A 173 5.41 10.97 -8.41
CA MET A 173 4.93 9.82 -7.66
C MET A 173 3.55 9.32 -8.11
N TYR A 174 2.84 10.06 -8.96
CA TYR A 174 1.47 9.72 -9.32
C TYR A 174 1.40 9.00 -10.66
N ILE A 175 0.77 7.82 -10.66
CA ILE A 175 0.57 7.03 -11.87
C ILE A 175 -0.41 7.76 -12.79
N GLN A 176 0.06 8.11 -13.99
CA GLN A 176 -0.72 8.75 -15.02
C GLN A 176 -1.41 7.73 -15.92
N ARG A 177 -0.70 6.65 -16.22
CA ARG A 177 -1.20 5.49 -16.98
C ARG A 177 -0.37 4.26 -16.64
N ALA A 178 -0.97 3.09 -16.88
CA ALA A 178 -0.29 1.81 -16.73
C ALA A 178 -0.60 0.89 -17.91
N SER A 179 0.33 -0.04 -18.16
CA SER A 179 0.10 -1.20 -19.00
C SER A 179 0.56 -2.48 -18.30
N PHE A 180 -0.16 -3.57 -18.53
CA PHE A 180 0.18 -4.90 -18.06
C PHE A 180 0.36 -5.79 -19.30
N ASN A 181 1.56 -6.29 -19.53
CA ASN A 181 1.92 -7.04 -20.74
C ASN A 181 1.52 -6.32 -22.05
N GLY A 182 1.79 -5.00 -22.11
CA GLY A 182 1.47 -4.16 -23.27
C GLY A 182 0.00 -3.77 -23.43
N LYS A 183 -0.91 -4.28 -22.59
CA LYS A 183 -2.32 -3.90 -22.60
C LYS A 183 -2.58 -2.79 -21.58
N LYS A 184 -3.41 -1.82 -21.94
CA LYS A 184 -3.82 -0.76 -21.02
C LYS A 184 -4.37 -1.36 -19.72
N TRP A 185 -3.93 -0.80 -18.56
CA TRP A 185 -4.31 -1.28 -17.24
C TRP A 185 -4.83 -0.14 -16.39
N ASN A 186 -6.12 -0.17 -16.03
CA ASN A 186 -6.79 0.89 -15.26
C ASN A 186 -7.23 0.42 -13.87
N LYS A 187 -6.73 -0.72 -13.41
CA LYS A 187 -6.92 -1.21 -12.05
C LYS A 187 -5.69 -0.89 -11.21
N CYS A 188 -5.88 -0.60 -9.93
CA CYS A 188 -4.78 -0.42 -8.99
C CYS A 188 -4.33 -1.74 -8.33
N TRP A 189 -4.63 -2.89 -8.96
CA TRP A 189 -4.32 -4.22 -8.47
C TRP A 189 -4.30 -5.25 -9.61
N PHE A 190 -3.73 -6.44 -9.35
CA PHE A 190 -3.74 -7.62 -10.22
C PHE A 190 -3.59 -8.91 -9.43
N TYR A 191 -4.04 -10.04 -9.95
CA TYR A 191 -3.96 -11.33 -9.26
C TYR A 191 -2.56 -11.91 -9.21
N HIS A 192 -2.25 -12.65 -8.14
CA HIS A 192 -1.01 -13.41 -8.00
C HIS A 192 -0.81 -14.42 -9.15
N GLU A 193 -1.90 -15.03 -9.63
CA GLU A 193 -1.83 -15.94 -10.78
C GLU A 193 -1.33 -15.27 -12.07
N ASP A 194 -1.49 -13.96 -12.23
CA ASP A 194 -0.91 -13.22 -13.36
C ASP A 194 0.55 -12.88 -13.11
N PHE A 195 0.92 -12.62 -11.87
CA PHE A 195 2.31 -12.41 -11.47
C PHE A 195 3.19 -13.62 -11.74
N ILE A 196 2.76 -14.82 -11.35
CA ILE A 196 3.54 -16.06 -11.49
C ILE A 196 3.72 -16.54 -12.94
N LYS A 197 2.91 -16.04 -13.87
CA LYS A 197 3.12 -16.24 -15.32
C LYS A 197 4.31 -15.45 -15.85
N GLY A 198 4.81 -14.50 -15.08
CA GLY A 198 5.77 -13.50 -15.53
C GLY A 198 5.15 -12.42 -16.39
N GLY A 199 5.96 -11.46 -16.79
CA GLY A 199 5.49 -10.35 -17.64
C GLY A 199 6.03 -9.00 -17.20
N THR A 200 5.35 -7.94 -17.64
CA THR A 200 5.79 -6.56 -17.41
C THR A 200 4.59 -5.69 -17.00
N LEU A 201 4.73 -5.03 -15.86
CA LEU A 201 3.91 -3.91 -15.44
C LEU A 201 4.68 -2.62 -15.74
N GLU A 202 4.14 -1.79 -16.64
CA GLU A 202 4.74 -0.48 -16.95
C GLU A 202 3.87 0.63 -16.39
N LEU A 203 4.49 1.58 -15.68
CA LEU A 203 3.83 2.68 -15.00
C LEU A 203 4.43 4.01 -15.47
N GLN A 204 3.64 4.86 -16.08
CA GLN A 204 4.05 6.23 -16.34
C GLN A 204 3.71 7.12 -15.16
N LEU A 205 4.71 7.78 -14.59
CA LEU A 205 4.59 8.63 -13.42
C LEU A 205 4.57 10.11 -13.79
N GLY A 206 3.99 10.93 -12.93
CA GLY A 206 3.96 12.39 -13.06
C GLY A 206 3.76 13.08 -11.71
N THR A 207 3.84 14.41 -11.70
CA THR A 207 3.76 15.25 -10.50
C THR A 207 2.34 15.50 -10.01
N THR A 208 1.34 15.35 -10.88
CA THR A 208 -0.05 15.73 -10.57
C THR A 208 -0.89 14.47 -10.30
N PRO A 209 -1.69 14.43 -9.23
CA PRO A 209 -2.60 13.31 -8.95
C PRO A 209 -3.54 13.01 -10.11
N ASN A 210 -3.53 11.79 -10.62
CA ASN A 210 -4.51 11.31 -11.59
C ASN A 210 -5.63 10.56 -10.86
N LYS A 211 -6.74 11.25 -10.64
CA LYS A 211 -7.92 10.69 -9.94
C LYS A 211 -8.76 9.75 -10.79
N LYS A 212 -8.38 9.51 -12.06
CA LYS A 212 -9.13 8.65 -12.99
C LYS A 212 -8.44 7.30 -13.23
N TRP A 213 -7.18 7.16 -12.85
CA TRP A 213 -6.48 5.89 -12.95
C TRP A 213 -6.73 5.00 -11.72
N GLY A 214 -6.89 3.71 -11.95
CA GLY A 214 -6.98 2.70 -10.89
C GLY A 214 -8.36 2.55 -10.25
N ILE A 215 -9.40 3.18 -10.82
CA ILE A 215 -10.77 3.17 -10.27
C ILE A 215 -11.77 2.38 -11.15
N GLU A 216 -11.30 1.71 -12.19
CA GLU A 216 -12.18 0.93 -13.07
C GLU A 216 -12.77 -0.29 -12.35
N GLU A 217 -11.97 -0.88 -11.45
CA GLU A 217 -12.34 -1.98 -10.60
C GLU A 217 -11.52 -1.91 -9.30
N PHE A 218 -12.20 -1.97 -8.17
CA PHE A 218 -11.55 -1.91 -6.86
C PHE A 218 -10.91 -3.27 -6.52
N PRO A 219 -9.92 -3.29 -5.60
CA PRO A 219 -9.37 -4.55 -5.11
C PRO A 219 -10.48 -5.43 -4.51
N PRO A 220 -10.38 -6.77 -4.60
CA PRO A 220 -11.35 -7.68 -4.00
C PRO A 220 -11.54 -7.43 -2.50
N SER A 221 -12.79 -7.59 -2.05
CA SER A 221 -13.18 -7.52 -0.63
C SER A 221 -14.24 -8.60 -0.39
N SER A 222 -14.22 -9.26 0.77
CA SER A 222 -15.00 -10.47 1.01
C SER A 222 -16.51 -10.31 0.95
N VAL A 223 -17.04 -9.08 1.04
CA VAL A 223 -18.50 -8.80 0.98
C VAL A 223 -18.99 -8.48 -0.42
N SER A 224 -18.12 -8.44 -1.43
CA SER A 224 -18.51 -8.10 -2.81
C SER A 224 -19.15 -9.24 -3.60
N SER A 225 -19.33 -10.44 -3.03
CA SER A 225 -19.74 -11.63 -3.78
C SER A 225 -21.19 -12.08 -3.63
N ASP A 226 -21.96 -11.55 -2.68
CA ASP A 226 -23.32 -12.05 -2.43
C ASP A 226 -24.37 -10.93 -2.43
N LYS A 227 -24.52 -10.25 -3.55
CA LYS A 227 -25.78 -9.56 -3.92
C LYS A 227 -26.24 -10.13 -5.25
N ASP A 228 -26.72 -11.36 -5.21
CA ASP A 228 -27.69 -11.88 -6.20
C ASP A 228 -29.11 -11.53 -5.76
#